data_2e49e212864065e0be04dcd8eda62601
#
_entry.id   2e49e212864065e0be04dcd8eda62601
#
_cell.length_a   1.000
_cell.length_b   1.000
_cell.length_c   1.000
_cell.angle_alpha   90.00
_cell.angle_beta   90.00
_cell.angle_gamma   90.00
#
_symmetry.space_group_name_H-M   'P 1'
#
loop_
_entity.id
_entity.type
_entity.pdbx_description
1 polymer ?
#
loop_
_entity_poly.entity_id
_entity_poly.type
_entity_poly.pdbx_seq_one_letter_code
_entity_poly.pdbx_strand_id
1 'polypeptide(L)'
;ADMMAFAEVQPGDKVGELIPGAGFMTRVLSKSVGPTGHVYLFNGPPAAGRAPGFQPVLDDKTNYSNVSFIQTDFTTIAAPEPLALVWTSQNYHDMHNPGRNLDIAKANKAVFAALKPGGVYFVLDHQSAPGVDFDAALHRIDGAKVKAEVLAAGFEFAGESNVLRNPNDPKDKGVFDPS
;
A
#
# COMPACT_ATOMS: atom_id res chain seq x y z
N ALA A 1 -2.16 -10.82 12.51
CA ALA A 1 -3.32 -10.42 13.32
C ALA A 1 -3.27 -8.94 13.66
N ASP A 2 -2.22 -8.47 14.34
CA ASP A 2 -2.16 -7.11 14.93
C ASP A 2 -2.22 -5.98 13.88
N MET A 3 -1.55 -6.15 12.73
CA MET A 3 -1.64 -5.16 11.63
C MET A 3 -3.06 -5.04 11.05
N MET A 4 -3.77 -6.17 10.89
CA MET A 4 -5.14 -6.15 10.38
C MET A 4 -6.09 -5.48 11.38
N ALA A 5 -5.89 -5.75 12.68
CA ALA A 5 -6.65 -5.11 13.75
C ALA A 5 -6.38 -3.60 13.80
N PHE A 6 -5.11 -3.19 13.71
CA PHE A 6 -4.72 -1.78 13.69
C PHE A 6 -5.25 -1.03 12.44
N ALA A 7 -5.27 -1.69 11.28
CA ALA A 7 -5.85 -1.16 10.05
C ALA A 7 -7.38 -1.27 9.99
N GLU A 8 -8.02 -1.78 11.06
CA GLU A 8 -9.48 -1.94 11.20
C GLU A 8 -10.12 -2.80 10.11
N VAL A 9 -9.36 -3.76 9.51
CA VAL A 9 -9.89 -4.65 8.47
C VAL A 9 -11.01 -5.52 9.00
N GLN A 10 -12.18 -5.47 8.36
CA GLN A 10 -13.37 -6.24 8.74
C GLN A 10 -13.79 -7.23 7.65
N PRO A 11 -14.40 -8.36 8.02
CA PRO A 11 -15.08 -9.21 7.05
C PRO A 11 -16.13 -8.44 6.24
N GLY A 12 -16.11 -8.61 4.93
CA GLY A 12 -16.99 -7.90 4.01
C GLY A 12 -16.42 -6.60 3.43
N ASP A 13 -15.30 -6.10 3.95
CA ASP A 13 -14.70 -4.86 3.47
C ASP A 13 -14.29 -4.94 2.00
N LYS A 14 -14.35 -3.78 1.34
CA LYS A 14 -13.78 -3.54 0.02
C LYS A 14 -12.45 -2.80 0.21
N VAL A 15 -11.37 -3.46 -0.16
CA VAL A 15 -10.00 -3.01 0.12
C VAL A 15 -9.27 -2.75 -1.20
N GLY A 16 -8.59 -1.62 -1.30
CA GLY A 16 -7.62 -1.36 -2.36
C GLY A 16 -6.21 -1.66 -1.88
N GLU A 17 -5.43 -2.43 -2.62
CA GLU A 17 -4.01 -2.63 -2.36
C GLU A 17 -3.17 -1.96 -3.46
N LEU A 18 -2.32 -1.02 -3.07
CA LEU A 18 -1.42 -0.33 -4.01
C LEU A 18 -0.10 -1.11 -4.13
N ILE A 19 0.35 -1.33 -5.36
CA ILE A 19 1.64 -1.96 -5.68
C ILE A 19 1.81 -3.31 -4.95
N PRO A 20 0.98 -4.31 -5.24
CA PRO A 20 0.89 -5.57 -4.47
C PRO A 20 2.13 -6.47 -4.57
N GLY A 21 3.12 -6.13 -5.40
CA GLY A 21 4.35 -6.91 -5.56
C GLY A 21 4.06 -8.35 -6.02
N ALA A 22 4.49 -9.34 -5.22
CA ALA A 22 4.20 -10.75 -5.45
C ALA A 22 2.87 -11.22 -4.80
N GLY A 23 2.07 -10.30 -4.27
CA GLY A 23 0.75 -10.59 -3.70
C GLY A 23 0.79 -11.24 -2.32
N PHE A 24 1.84 -11.01 -1.53
CA PHE A 24 1.89 -11.52 -0.15
C PHE A 24 0.76 -10.93 0.70
N MET A 25 0.68 -9.59 0.77
CA MET A 25 -0.39 -8.93 1.53
C MET A 25 -1.76 -9.13 0.90
N THR A 26 -1.84 -9.23 -0.44
CA THR A 26 -3.08 -9.60 -1.14
C THR A 26 -3.72 -10.85 -0.56
N ARG A 27 -2.92 -11.92 -0.34
CA ARG A 27 -3.41 -13.18 0.23
C ARG A 27 -3.93 -13.01 1.65
N VAL A 28 -3.25 -12.21 2.46
CA VAL A 28 -3.64 -11.90 3.83
C VAL A 28 -4.95 -11.08 3.84
N LEU A 29 -5.00 -10.00 3.06
CA LEU A 29 -6.18 -9.14 2.94
C LEU A 29 -7.39 -9.93 2.43
N SER A 30 -7.24 -10.73 1.35
CA SER A 30 -8.30 -11.57 0.79
C SER A 30 -8.93 -12.50 1.84
N LYS A 31 -8.09 -13.14 2.66
CA LYS A 31 -8.58 -14.01 3.74
C LYS A 31 -9.22 -13.22 4.88
N SER A 32 -8.70 -12.03 5.19
CA SER A 32 -9.22 -11.17 6.26
C SER A 32 -10.60 -10.62 5.94
N VAL A 33 -10.82 -10.14 4.70
CA VAL A 33 -12.13 -9.62 4.29
C VAL A 33 -13.14 -10.75 3.99
N GLY A 34 -12.67 -11.97 3.77
CA GLY A 34 -13.51 -13.14 3.55
C GLY A 34 -14.31 -13.11 2.22
N PRO A 35 -15.23 -14.07 2.04
CA PRO A 35 -15.90 -14.29 0.75
C PRO A 35 -16.89 -13.19 0.36
N THR A 36 -17.36 -12.37 1.28
CA THR A 36 -18.26 -11.23 1.05
C THR A 36 -17.50 -9.91 0.85
N GLY A 37 -16.20 -9.90 1.20
CA GLY A 37 -15.29 -8.78 0.94
C GLY A 37 -14.66 -8.87 -0.45
N HIS A 38 -13.86 -7.85 -0.79
CA HIS A 38 -13.11 -7.84 -2.05
C HIS A 38 -11.79 -7.08 -1.92
N VAL A 39 -10.75 -7.55 -2.62
CA VAL A 39 -9.46 -6.87 -2.71
C VAL A 39 -9.21 -6.45 -4.16
N TYR A 40 -9.15 -5.14 -4.38
CA TYR A 40 -8.80 -4.54 -5.66
C TYR A 40 -7.31 -4.21 -5.69
N LEU A 41 -6.55 -4.86 -6.58
CA LEU A 41 -5.12 -4.60 -6.76
C LEU A 41 -4.94 -3.43 -7.72
N PHE A 42 -4.28 -2.38 -7.28
CA PHE A 42 -3.95 -1.21 -8.09
C PHE A 42 -2.46 -1.22 -8.40
N ASN A 43 -2.11 -1.34 -9.68
CA ASN A 43 -0.73 -1.30 -10.13
C ASN A 43 -0.63 -0.65 -11.51
N GLY A 44 0.57 -0.16 -11.83
CA GLY A 44 0.90 0.29 -13.18
C GLY A 44 0.84 -0.86 -14.20
N PRO A 45 0.98 -0.55 -15.49
CA PRO A 45 1.06 -1.57 -16.53
C PRO A 45 2.24 -2.52 -16.24
N PRO A 46 2.06 -3.82 -16.45
CA PRO A 46 3.17 -4.75 -16.33
C PRO A 46 4.25 -4.44 -17.39
N ALA A 47 5.50 -4.76 -17.07
CA ALA A 47 6.58 -4.64 -18.05
C ALA A 47 6.28 -5.48 -19.30
N ALA A 48 6.65 -4.97 -20.46
CA ALA A 48 6.37 -5.64 -21.73
C ALA A 48 6.83 -7.11 -21.72
N GLY A 49 5.91 -8.00 -22.05
CA GLY A 49 6.18 -9.46 -22.10
C GLY A 49 6.31 -10.15 -20.74
N ARG A 50 5.99 -9.48 -19.64
CA ARG A 50 6.05 -10.05 -18.29
C ARG A 50 4.69 -9.99 -17.60
N ALA A 51 4.28 -11.10 -17.00
CA ALA A 51 3.15 -11.09 -16.08
C ALA A 51 3.53 -10.35 -14.78
N PRO A 52 2.59 -9.65 -14.14
CA PRO A 52 2.84 -9.04 -12.84
C PRO A 52 3.12 -10.10 -11.76
N GLY A 53 3.91 -9.77 -10.74
CA GLY A 53 4.28 -10.71 -9.67
C GLY A 53 3.08 -11.31 -8.93
N PHE A 54 1.97 -10.60 -8.86
CA PHE A 54 0.71 -11.06 -8.24
C PHE A 54 -0.16 -11.93 -9.17
N GLN A 55 0.26 -12.20 -10.42
CA GLN A 55 -0.52 -13.03 -11.36
C GLN A 55 -0.94 -14.38 -10.77
N PRO A 56 -0.08 -15.12 -10.03
CA PRO A 56 -0.49 -16.38 -9.41
C PRO A 56 -1.65 -16.25 -8.42
N VAL A 57 -1.86 -15.09 -7.80
CA VAL A 57 -3.04 -14.85 -6.95
C VAL A 57 -4.30 -14.67 -7.79
N LEU A 58 -4.19 -13.96 -8.91
CA LEU A 58 -5.32 -13.77 -9.83
C LEU A 58 -5.75 -15.08 -10.51
N ASP A 59 -4.82 -15.99 -10.76
CA ASP A 59 -5.08 -17.27 -11.40
C ASP A 59 -5.71 -18.29 -10.44
N ASP A 60 -5.42 -18.20 -9.15
CA ASP A 60 -5.97 -19.11 -8.13
C ASP A 60 -7.36 -18.67 -7.67
N LYS A 61 -8.35 -18.86 -8.53
CA LYS A 61 -9.76 -18.51 -8.23
C LYS A 61 -10.40 -19.39 -7.16
N THR A 62 -9.82 -20.53 -6.85
CA THR A 62 -10.29 -21.40 -5.77
C THR A 62 -10.05 -20.76 -4.41
N ASN A 63 -8.90 -20.12 -4.23
CA ASN A 63 -8.51 -19.52 -2.96
C ASN A 63 -8.74 -18.01 -2.88
N TYR A 64 -8.74 -17.30 -4.04
CA TYR A 64 -8.76 -15.84 -4.13
C TYR A 64 -9.78 -15.34 -5.14
N SER A 65 -11.00 -15.93 -5.14
CA SER A 65 -12.10 -15.50 -6.03
C SER A 65 -12.53 -14.05 -5.80
N ASN A 66 -12.25 -13.51 -4.61
CA ASN A 66 -12.53 -12.14 -4.18
C ASN A 66 -11.37 -11.16 -4.47
N VAL A 67 -10.47 -11.48 -5.42
CA VAL A 67 -9.37 -10.60 -5.82
C VAL A 67 -9.49 -10.25 -7.30
N SER A 68 -9.33 -8.97 -7.61
CA SER A 68 -9.27 -8.47 -9.00
C SER A 68 -8.19 -7.41 -9.17
N PHE A 69 -7.73 -7.21 -10.41
CA PHE A 69 -6.71 -6.23 -10.77
C PHE A 69 -7.32 -5.07 -11.56
N ILE A 70 -6.91 -3.86 -11.23
CA ILE A 70 -7.25 -2.62 -11.91
C ILE A 70 -5.94 -1.88 -12.22
N GLN A 71 -5.66 -1.69 -13.51
CA GLN A 71 -4.50 -0.93 -13.92
C GLN A 71 -4.73 0.57 -13.65
N THR A 72 -3.70 1.24 -13.11
CA THR A 72 -3.75 2.66 -12.76
C THR A 72 -2.40 3.34 -13.01
N ASP A 73 -2.43 4.64 -13.19
CA ASP A 73 -1.26 5.53 -13.10
C ASP A 73 -1.10 6.14 -11.70
N PHE A 74 -1.90 5.69 -10.74
CA PHE A 74 -2.02 6.16 -9.35
C PHE A 74 -2.57 7.59 -9.18
N THR A 75 -2.78 8.35 -10.24
CA THR A 75 -3.45 9.66 -10.14
C THR A 75 -4.97 9.53 -10.14
N THR A 76 -5.48 8.33 -10.43
CA THR A 76 -6.89 7.95 -10.37
C THR A 76 -7.01 6.53 -9.81
N ILE A 77 -7.75 6.37 -8.73
CA ILE A 77 -8.07 5.05 -8.15
C ILE A 77 -9.52 4.73 -8.52
N ALA A 78 -9.70 4.09 -9.68
CA ALA A 78 -11.02 3.78 -10.24
C ALA A 78 -11.61 2.49 -9.64
N ALA A 79 -11.84 2.48 -8.32
CA ALA A 79 -12.53 1.37 -7.68
C ALA A 79 -14.02 1.33 -8.13
N PRO A 80 -14.61 0.12 -8.35
CA PRO A 80 -16.02 -0.01 -8.75
C PRO A 80 -17.01 0.44 -7.67
N GLU A 81 -16.56 0.53 -6.43
CA GLU A 81 -17.35 0.91 -5.25
C GLU A 81 -16.44 1.62 -4.23
N PRO A 82 -16.98 2.44 -3.30
CA PRO A 82 -16.19 3.09 -2.28
C PRO A 82 -15.46 2.09 -1.38
N LEU A 83 -14.16 2.33 -1.16
CA LEU A 83 -13.31 1.44 -0.39
C LEU A 83 -13.39 1.72 1.11
N ALA A 84 -13.35 0.66 1.93
CA ALA A 84 -13.22 0.78 3.38
C ALA A 84 -11.77 1.08 3.79
N LEU A 85 -10.83 0.54 3.03
CA LEU A 85 -9.40 0.64 3.29
C LEU A 85 -8.64 0.74 1.98
N VAL A 86 -7.61 1.59 1.94
CA VAL A 86 -6.52 1.47 0.96
C VAL A 86 -5.24 1.11 1.71
N TRP A 87 -4.59 0.06 1.24
CA TRP A 87 -3.39 -0.51 1.83
C TRP A 87 -2.17 -0.26 0.93
N THR A 88 -1.08 0.28 1.48
CA THR A 88 0.25 0.24 0.85
C THR A 88 1.27 -0.27 1.85
N SER A 89 2.12 -1.19 1.41
CA SER A 89 3.09 -1.85 2.26
C SER A 89 4.45 -1.93 1.57
N GLN A 90 5.44 -1.26 2.15
CA GLN A 90 6.83 -1.23 1.67
C GLN A 90 6.96 -0.70 0.23
N ASN A 91 6.11 0.24 -0.16
CA ASN A 91 6.02 0.78 -1.53
C ASN A 91 5.78 2.29 -1.58
N TYR A 92 5.45 2.95 -0.47
CA TYR A 92 5.21 4.39 -0.50
C TYR A 92 6.49 5.15 -0.88
N HIS A 93 7.65 4.71 -0.38
CA HIS A 93 8.95 5.24 -0.79
C HIS A 93 9.18 5.07 -2.31
N ASP A 94 8.74 3.95 -2.91
CA ASP A 94 8.88 3.71 -4.34
C ASP A 94 8.06 4.68 -5.19
N MET A 95 6.97 5.23 -4.66
CA MET A 95 6.19 6.26 -5.33
C MET A 95 6.98 7.55 -5.52
N HIS A 96 7.98 7.82 -4.67
CA HIS A 96 8.90 8.97 -4.75
C HIS A 96 10.06 8.73 -5.70
N ASN A 97 10.23 7.53 -6.24
CA ASN A 97 11.33 7.25 -7.16
C ASN A 97 11.22 8.15 -8.40
N PRO A 98 12.25 8.97 -8.71
CA PRO A 98 12.21 9.88 -9.86
C PRO A 98 11.87 9.22 -11.19
N GLY A 99 12.24 7.94 -11.35
CA GLY A 99 11.92 7.15 -12.54
C GLY A 99 10.41 6.88 -12.74
N ARG A 100 9.59 7.02 -11.70
CA ARG A 100 8.13 6.87 -11.80
C ARG A 100 7.43 8.15 -12.27
N ASN A 101 8.04 9.32 -12.09
CA ASN A 101 7.46 10.62 -12.44
C ASN A 101 6.01 10.78 -11.90
N LEU A 102 5.76 10.32 -10.67
CA LEU A 102 4.43 10.33 -10.06
C LEU A 102 4.24 11.62 -9.23
N ASP A 103 3.12 12.28 -9.42
CA ASP A 103 2.66 13.38 -8.58
C ASP A 103 2.04 12.80 -7.28
N ILE A 104 2.81 12.80 -6.19
CA ILE A 104 2.41 12.22 -4.89
C ILE A 104 1.17 12.91 -4.33
N ALA A 105 1.05 14.22 -4.50
CA ALA A 105 -0.12 14.95 -4.01
C ALA A 105 -1.39 14.52 -4.74
N LYS A 106 -1.32 14.29 -6.05
CA LYS A 106 -2.44 13.75 -6.82
C LYS A 106 -2.74 12.31 -6.45
N ALA A 107 -1.71 11.47 -6.27
CA ALA A 107 -1.88 10.09 -5.88
C ALA A 107 -2.60 9.97 -4.52
N ASN A 108 -2.17 10.74 -3.51
CA ASN A 108 -2.83 10.75 -2.20
C ASN A 108 -4.27 11.28 -2.27
N LYS A 109 -4.54 12.29 -3.09
CA LYS A 109 -5.91 12.77 -3.34
C LYS A 109 -6.78 11.74 -4.05
N ALA A 110 -6.21 10.96 -4.97
CA ALA A 110 -6.93 9.87 -5.64
C ALA A 110 -7.32 8.76 -4.64
N VAL A 111 -6.41 8.42 -3.72
CA VAL A 111 -6.70 7.50 -2.61
C VAL A 111 -7.82 8.06 -1.72
N PHE A 112 -7.73 9.34 -1.33
CA PHE A 112 -8.76 9.99 -0.52
C PHE A 112 -10.14 9.92 -1.19
N ALA A 113 -10.21 10.20 -2.49
CA ALA A 113 -11.45 10.18 -3.26
C ALA A 113 -12.05 8.77 -3.44
N ALA A 114 -11.21 7.72 -3.40
CA ALA A 114 -11.66 6.33 -3.55
C ALA A 114 -12.23 5.73 -2.25
N LEU A 115 -11.93 6.33 -1.10
CA LEU A 115 -12.40 5.84 0.20
C LEU A 115 -13.82 6.31 0.51
N LYS A 116 -14.60 5.46 1.17
CA LYS A 116 -15.86 5.87 1.82
C LYS A 116 -15.58 6.84 2.97
N PRO A 117 -16.55 7.66 3.41
CA PRO A 117 -16.42 8.45 4.64
C PRO A 117 -16.03 7.56 5.82
N GLY A 118 -14.99 7.95 6.57
CA GLY A 118 -14.41 7.15 7.65
C GLY A 118 -13.52 5.98 7.19
N GLY A 119 -13.27 5.85 5.87
CA GLY A 119 -12.34 4.86 5.36
C GLY A 119 -10.87 5.15 5.72
N VAL A 120 -10.05 4.13 5.77
CA VAL A 120 -8.67 4.19 6.26
C VAL A 120 -7.66 4.13 5.10
N TYR A 121 -6.66 5.00 5.13
CA TYR A 121 -5.44 4.83 4.33
C TYR A 121 -4.32 4.30 5.23
N PHE A 122 -3.98 3.03 5.08
CA PHE A 122 -2.93 2.37 5.84
C PHE A 122 -1.61 2.41 5.05
N VAL A 123 -0.58 3.00 5.65
CA VAL A 123 0.77 3.08 5.06
C VAL A 123 1.77 2.39 5.99
N LEU A 124 2.44 1.38 5.47
CA LEU A 124 3.56 0.71 6.10
C LEU A 124 4.80 0.90 5.24
N ASP A 125 5.89 1.41 5.82
CA ASP A 125 7.13 1.54 5.08
C ASP A 125 8.38 1.47 5.98
N HIS A 126 9.55 1.43 5.36
CA HIS A 126 10.85 1.42 6.01
C HIS A 126 11.29 2.85 6.36
N GLN A 127 11.50 3.09 7.66
CA GLN A 127 11.93 4.38 8.17
C GLN A 127 13.35 4.71 7.69
N SER A 128 13.56 5.92 7.16
CA SER A 128 14.86 6.47 6.83
C SER A 128 15.68 6.87 8.07
N ALA A 129 16.96 7.15 7.85
CA ALA A 129 17.82 7.72 8.89
C ALA A 129 17.34 9.14 9.29
N PRO A 130 17.62 9.60 10.53
CA PRO A 130 17.26 10.95 10.96
C PRO A 130 17.78 12.03 9.99
N GLY A 131 16.91 12.94 9.60
CA GLY A 131 17.24 14.04 8.69
C GLY A 131 17.27 13.66 7.20
N VAL A 132 16.91 12.43 6.85
CA VAL A 132 16.79 11.97 5.47
C VAL A 132 15.32 11.77 5.14
N ASP A 133 14.75 12.66 4.33
CA ASP A 133 13.34 12.62 3.95
C ASP A 133 12.99 11.37 3.12
N PHE A 134 13.89 10.99 2.19
CA PHE A 134 13.71 9.86 1.29
C PHE A 134 15.07 9.38 0.75
N ASP A 135 15.26 8.08 0.65
CA ASP A 135 16.42 7.44 0.04
C ASP A 135 15.99 6.29 -0.87
N ALA A 136 16.10 6.53 -2.19
CA ALA A 136 15.73 5.53 -3.19
C ALA A 136 16.65 4.31 -3.20
N ALA A 137 17.95 4.49 -2.90
CA ALA A 137 18.93 3.42 -2.94
C ALA A 137 18.78 2.47 -1.74
N LEU A 138 18.39 3.02 -0.60
CA LEU A 138 18.14 2.25 0.63
C LEU A 138 16.69 1.77 0.75
N HIS A 139 15.78 2.19 -0.12
CA HIS A 139 14.35 1.91 -0.06
C HIS A 139 13.72 2.37 1.26
N ARG A 140 13.95 3.63 1.64
CA ARG A 140 13.52 4.19 2.93
C ARG A 140 12.90 5.58 2.75
N ILE A 141 11.96 5.90 3.63
CA ILE A 141 11.29 7.20 3.67
C ILE A 141 11.03 7.63 5.12
N ASP A 142 11.07 8.94 5.40
CA ASP A 142 10.72 9.46 6.72
C ASP A 142 9.20 9.40 6.96
N GLY A 143 8.80 8.81 8.09
CA GLY A 143 7.39 8.74 8.50
C GLY A 143 6.75 10.12 8.68
N ALA A 144 7.52 11.15 9.11
CA ALA A 144 7.01 12.51 9.21
C ALA A 144 6.68 13.10 7.84
N LYS A 145 7.49 12.82 6.81
CA LYS A 145 7.22 13.19 5.42
C LYS A 145 5.95 12.52 4.91
N VAL A 146 5.85 11.19 5.07
CA VAL A 146 4.65 10.42 4.68
C VAL A 146 3.40 11.02 5.32
N LYS A 147 3.45 11.25 6.63
CA LYS A 147 2.35 11.85 7.39
C LYS A 147 1.95 13.23 6.83
N ALA A 148 2.91 14.11 6.58
CA ALA A 148 2.65 15.44 6.05
C ALA A 148 1.97 15.39 4.66
N GLU A 149 2.44 14.53 3.77
CA GLU A 149 1.91 14.37 2.41
C GLU A 149 0.48 13.79 2.41
N VAL A 150 0.21 12.81 3.27
CA VAL A 150 -1.11 12.20 3.39
C VAL A 150 -2.11 13.20 4.02
N LEU A 151 -1.73 13.92 5.07
CA LEU A 151 -2.57 14.96 5.67
C LEU A 151 -2.90 16.09 4.67
N ALA A 152 -1.94 16.47 3.82
CA ALA A 152 -2.16 17.50 2.78
C ALA A 152 -3.21 17.09 1.74
N ALA A 153 -3.51 15.79 1.60
CA ALA A 153 -4.56 15.29 0.74
C ALA A 153 -5.97 15.37 1.34
N GLY A 154 -6.09 15.69 2.64
CA GLY A 154 -7.37 15.84 3.35
C GLY A 154 -7.64 14.76 4.42
N PHE A 155 -6.70 13.86 4.65
CA PHE A 155 -6.81 12.85 5.70
C PHE A 155 -6.62 13.44 7.10
N GLU A 156 -7.18 12.77 8.09
CA GLU A 156 -6.89 12.97 9.50
C GLU A 156 -5.98 11.84 10.02
N PHE A 157 -5.05 12.18 10.93
CA PHE A 157 -4.17 11.18 11.51
C PHE A 157 -4.88 10.35 12.57
N ALA A 158 -5.12 9.08 12.29
CA ALA A 158 -5.81 8.16 13.20
C ALA A 158 -4.87 7.49 14.21
N GLY A 159 -3.60 7.27 13.86
CA GLY A 159 -2.65 6.63 14.77
C GLY A 159 -1.41 6.07 14.10
N GLU A 160 -0.48 5.59 14.92
CA GLU A 160 0.76 4.92 14.52
C GLU A 160 0.98 3.68 15.38
N SER A 161 1.45 2.59 14.76
CA SER A 161 1.73 1.33 15.46
C SER A 161 3.22 1.01 15.47
N ASN A 162 3.70 0.50 16.59
CA ASN A 162 5.07 0.01 16.75
C ASN A 162 5.19 -1.52 16.59
N VAL A 163 4.13 -2.22 16.17
CA VAL A 163 4.08 -3.68 16.12
C VAL A 163 5.16 -4.30 15.23
N LEU A 164 5.61 -3.57 14.21
CA LEU A 164 6.69 -3.99 13.32
C LEU A 164 8.00 -3.20 13.53
N ARG A 165 8.05 -2.36 14.55
CA ARG A 165 9.26 -1.56 14.79
C ARG A 165 10.42 -2.46 15.24
N ASN A 166 11.51 -2.43 14.48
CA ASN A 166 12.77 -3.04 14.86
C ASN A 166 13.71 -1.95 15.45
N PRO A 167 13.99 -1.97 16.76
CA PRO A 167 14.88 -0.97 17.36
C PRO A 167 16.33 -1.11 16.89
N ASN A 168 16.72 -2.27 16.35
CA ASN A 168 18.06 -2.56 15.85
C ASN A 168 18.19 -2.37 14.34
N ASP A 169 17.17 -1.80 13.66
CA ASP A 169 17.24 -1.53 12.23
C ASP A 169 18.35 -0.53 11.89
N PRO A 170 19.41 -0.94 11.16
CA PRO A 170 20.50 -0.05 10.75
C PRO A 170 20.04 0.80 9.57
N LYS A 171 19.42 1.94 9.84
CA LYS A 171 18.77 2.80 8.86
C LYS A 171 19.66 3.40 7.78
N ASP A 172 20.93 3.17 7.86
CA ASP A 172 21.99 3.51 6.89
C ASP A 172 22.29 2.38 5.88
N LYS A 173 21.58 1.26 5.98
CA LYS A 173 21.67 0.13 5.05
C LYS A 173 20.40 -0.05 4.24
N GLY A 174 20.54 -0.60 3.02
CA GLY A 174 19.43 -1.01 2.19
C GLY A 174 18.58 -2.08 2.87
N VAL A 175 17.28 -2.05 2.66
CA VAL A 175 16.35 -3.03 3.28
C VAL A 175 16.56 -4.46 2.77
N PHE A 176 17.27 -4.61 1.64
CA PHE A 176 17.63 -5.91 1.05
C PHE A 176 19.07 -6.34 1.35
N ASP A 177 19.84 -5.52 2.06
CA ASP A 177 21.21 -5.87 2.41
C ASP A 177 21.20 -6.96 3.48
N PRO A 178 22.07 -7.97 3.38
CA PRO A 178 22.20 -8.97 4.43
C PRO A 178 22.69 -8.29 5.72
N SER A 179 21.97 -8.52 6.79
CA SER A 179 22.31 -8.06 8.14
C SER A 179 23.42 -8.91 8.76
#